data_c5757b07c385e3f6675bb44cd8190c98
#
_entry.id   c5757b07c385e3f6675bb44cd8190c98
#
_cell.length_a   1.000
_cell.length_b   1.000
_cell.length_c   1.000
_cell.angle_alpha   90.00
_cell.angle_beta   90.00
_cell.angle_gamma   90.00
#
_symmetry.space_group_name_H-M   'P 1'
#
loop_
_entity.id
_entity.type
_entity.pdbx_description
1 polymer ?
#
loop_
_entity_poly.entity_id
_entity_poly.type
_entity_poly.pdbx_seq_one_letter_code
_entity_poly.pdbx_strand_id
1 'polypeptide(L)'
;MALAHPRVKAGLAISGIYDLEPIRHSYLNAKLGLDANASERNSPLQQVAGPDKPLSLVVGSAELPLLRKQTSDFAAHRAVLGLPVTYEEIAGADHFSIMDEMASPQGRITTLIRQLFERTVV
;
A
#
# COMPACT_ATOMS: atom_id res chain seq x y z
N MET A 1 -11.11 4.66 -0.86
CA MET A 1 -9.78 4.52 -1.53
C MET A 1 -9.93 4.85 -3.01
N ALA A 2 -8.97 5.58 -3.59
CA ALA A 2 -9.04 6.03 -4.99
C ALA A 2 -9.20 4.88 -5.99
N LEU A 3 -8.76 3.67 -5.64
CA LEU A 3 -8.88 2.47 -6.48
C LEU A 3 -10.34 2.15 -6.86
N ALA A 4 -11.30 2.56 -6.04
CA ALA A 4 -12.72 2.36 -6.33
C ALA A 4 -13.26 3.24 -7.47
N HIS A 5 -12.57 4.31 -7.83
CA HIS A 5 -13.04 5.23 -8.86
C HIS A 5 -13.02 4.56 -10.24
N PRO A 6 -14.08 4.70 -11.06
CA PRO A 6 -14.19 3.98 -12.35
C PRO A 6 -13.04 4.26 -13.33
N ARG A 7 -12.45 5.44 -13.29
CA ARG A 7 -11.34 5.82 -14.19
C ARG A 7 -9.99 5.29 -13.74
N VAL A 8 -9.87 4.80 -12.52
CA VAL A 8 -8.64 4.19 -12.01
C VAL A 8 -8.66 2.71 -12.38
N LYS A 9 -7.63 2.23 -13.07
CA LYS A 9 -7.55 0.85 -13.57
C LYS A 9 -6.65 -0.04 -12.72
N ALA A 10 -5.68 0.53 -12.05
CA ALA A 10 -4.75 -0.17 -11.17
C ALA A 10 -4.18 0.80 -10.14
N GLY A 11 -3.48 0.28 -9.15
CA GLY A 11 -2.80 1.08 -8.14
C GLY A 11 -1.45 0.51 -7.78
N LEU A 12 -0.57 1.39 -7.34
CA LEU A 12 0.69 1.03 -6.69
C LEU A 12 0.79 1.85 -5.41
N ALA A 13 0.99 1.19 -4.28
CA ALA A 13 1.12 1.83 -2.99
C ALA A 13 2.51 1.57 -2.42
N ILE A 14 3.16 2.62 -1.97
CA ILE A 14 4.53 2.60 -1.48
C ILE A 14 4.52 2.92 0.01
N SER A 15 5.01 2.00 0.84
CA SER A 15 5.21 2.22 2.28
C SER A 15 3.97 2.78 2.99
N GLY A 16 2.80 2.25 2.66
CA GLY A 16 1.53 2.74 3.19
C GLY A 16 1.20 2.21 4.58
N ILE A 17 0.21 2.87 5.19
CA ILE A 17 -0.46 2.39 6.40
C ILE A 17 -1.89 2.01 6.00
N TYR A 18 -2.28 0.78 6.27
CA TYR A 18 -3.54 0.22 5.80
C TYR A 18 -4.52 -0.08 6.93
N ASP A 19 -4.01 -0.14 8.17
CA ASP A 19 -4.78 -0.29 9.39
C ASP A 19 -4.36 0.82 10.37
N LEU A 20 -5.29 1.69 10.72
CA LEU A 20 -5.02 2.83 11.60
C LEU A 20 -5.15 2.49 13.09
N GLU A 21 -5.65 1.30 13.46
CA GLU A 21 -5.79 0.95 14.88
C GLU A 21 -4.47 1.01 15.67
N PRO A 22 -3.34 0.47 15.17
CA PRO A 22 -2.06 0.64 15.86
C PRO A 22 -1.65 2.11 16.00
N ILE A 23 -1.99 2.94 15.02
CA ILE A 23 -1.67 4.38 15.05
C ILE A 23 -2.55 5.09 16.07
N ARG A 24 -3.84 4.73 16.16
CA ARG A 24 -4.78 5.27 17.15
C ARG A 24 -4.29 5.06 18.57
N HIS A 25 -3.65 3.91 18.84
CA HIS A 25 -3.10 3.56 20.14
C HIS A 25 -1.65 4.02 20.35
N SER A 26 -1.07 4.77 19.42
CA SER A 26 0.29 5.29 19.51
C SER A 26 0.32 6.73 20.01
N TYR A 27 1.54 7.21 20.33
CA TYR A 27 1.75 8.62 20.71
C TYR A 27 1.35 9.60 19.60
N LEU A 28 1.34 9.15 18.35
CA LEU A 28 0.95 10.00 17.22
C LEU A 28 -0.50 10.45 17.31
N ASN A 29 -1.35 9.69 18.00
CA ASN A 29 -2.76 10.02 18.09
C ASN A 29 -3.05 11.30 18.89
N ALA A 30 -2.10 11.76 19.71
CA ALA A 30 -2.22 13.07 20.37
C ALA A 30 -2.36 14.21 19.34
N LYS A 31 -1.79 14.05 18.15
CA LYS A 31 -1.88 15.03 17.05
C LYS A 31 -3.01 14.71 16.06
N LEU A 32 -3.31 13.43 15.85
CA LEU A 32 -4.26 13.00 14.83
C LEU A 32 -5.72 13.02 15.33
N GLY A 33 -5.93 12.80 16.63
CA GLY A 33 -7.27 12.80 17.22
C GLY A 33 -8.19 11.72 16.67
N LEU A 34 -7.66 10.55 16.32
CA LEU A 34 -8.46 9.44 15.81
C LEU A 34 -9.27 8.81 16.95
N ASP A 35 -10.58 8.69 16.77
CA ASP A 35 -11.41 7.77 17.55
C ASP A 35 -11.55 6.42 16.82
N ALA A 36 -12.21 5.44 17.43
CA ALA A 36 -12.40 4.12 16.84
C ALA A 36 -13.14 4.19 15.50
N ASN A 37 -14.12 5.07 15.38
CA ASN A 37 -14.92 5.24 14.17
C ASN A 37 -14.09 5.85 13.03
N ALA A 38 -13.28 6.86 13.32
CA ALA A 38 -12.38 7.48 12.35
C ALA A 38 -11.30 6.50 11.88
N SER A 39 -10.76 5.70 12.79
CA SER A 39 -9.78 4.65 12.48
C SER A 39 -10.37 3.63 11.52
N GLU A 40 -11.54 3.09 11.81
CA GLU A 40 -12.20 2.12 10.94
C GLU A 40 -12.53 2.72 9.57
N ARG A 41 -13.14 3.89 9.55
CA ARG A 41 -13.58 4.56 8.31
C ARG A 41 -12.42 4.89 7.39
N ASN A 42 -11.25 5.23 7.92
CA ASN A 42 -10.10 5.66 7.14
C ASN A 42 -9.03 4.57 6.94
N SER A 43 -9.24 3.37 7.45
CA SER A 43 -8.33 2.25 7.24
C SER A 43 -8.65 1.53 5.93
N PRO A 44 -7.74 1.51 4.93
CA PRO A 44 -7.96 0.74 3.70
C PRO A 44 -8.26 -0.73 3.94
N LEU A 45 -7.72 -1.31 4.99
CA LEU A 45 -7.97 -2.69 5.40
C LEU A 45 -9.46 -2.96 5.63
N GLN A 46 -10.21 -1.98 6.13
CA GLN A 46 -11.64 -2.10 6.41
C GLN A 46 -12.53 -1.80 5.20
N GLN A 47 -11.95 -1.32 4.10
CA GLN A 47 -12.68 -0.91 2.90
C GLN A 47 -12.58 -1.95 1.78
N VAL A 48 -12.50 -3.22 2.12
CA VAL A 48 -12.04 -4.25 1.20
C VAL A 48 -13.11 -4.80 0.26
N ALA A 49 -14.35 -4.36 0.36
CA ALA A 49 -15.37 -4.63 -0.64
C ALA A 49 -15.10 -3.79 -1.91
N GLY A 50 -13.85 -3.78 -2.35
CA GLY A 50 -13.39 -2.95 -3.45
C GLY A 50 -13.34 -3.68 -4.78
N PRO A 51 -13.09 -2.93 -5.86
CA PRO A 51 -13.07 -3.47 -7.20
C PRO A 51 -11.92 -4.46 -7.40
N ASP A 52 -12.17 -5.40 -8.31
CA ASP A 52 -11.22 -6.40 -8.76
C ASP A 52 -10.16 -5.78 -9.69
N LYS A 53 -9.38 -4.85 -9.16
CA LYS A 53 -8.36 -4.12 -9.90
C LYS A 53 -6.98 -4.46 -9.36
N PRO A 54 -5.96 -4.58 -10.24
CA PRO A 54 -4.60 -4.86 -9.79
C PRO A 54 -4.08 -3.81 -8.80
N LEU A 55 -3.50 -4.26 -7.71
CA LEU A 55 -2.85 -3.43 -6.72
C LEU A 55 -1.48 -4.01 -6.41
N SER A 56 -0.44 -3.21 -6.61
CA SER A 56 0.93 -3.55 -6.22
C SER A 56 1.27 -2.82 -4.92
N LEU A 57 1.77 -3.58 -3.95
CA LEU A 57 2.19 -3.06 -2.66
C LEU A 57 3.69 -3.23 -2.54
N VAL A 58 4.40 -2.14 -2.27
CA VAL A 58 5.85 -2.16 -2.09
C VAL A 58 6.25 -1.49 -0.78
N VAL A 59 7.31 -2.01 -0.17
CA VAL A 59 7.92 -1.47 1.03
C VAL A 59 9.41 -1.80 0.99
N GLY A 60 10.24 -0.97 1.62
CA GLY A 60 11.67 -1.25 1.71
C GLY A 60 12.00 -2.24 2.81
N SER A 61 12.96 -3.12 2.59
CA SER A 61 13.36 -4.10 3.60
C SER A 61 14.05 -3.46 4.81
N ALA A 62 14.55 -2.22 4.67
CA ALA A 62 15.17 -1.45 5.75
C ALA A 62 14.19 -0.45 6.41
N GLU A 63 12.91 -0.48 6.05
CA GLU A 63 11.90 0.35 6.70
C GLU A 63 11.53 -0.19 8.07
N LEU A 64 10.83 0.63 8.85
CA LEU A 64 10.38 0.25 10.19
C LEU A 64 9.54 -1.04 10.14
N PRO A 65 9.71 -1.94 11.13
CA PRO A 65 8.95 -3.21 11.17
C PRO A 65 7.44 -3.02 11.05
N LEU A 66 6.89 -1.94 11.61
CA LEU A 66 5.46 -1.66 11.51
C LEU A 66 5.02 -1.44 10.05
N LEU A 67 5.79 -0.68 9.27
CA LEU A 67 5.45 -0.43 7.85
C LEU A 67 5.53 -1.71 7.02
N ARG A 68 6.54 -2.54 7.28
CA ARG A 68 6.68 -3.84 6.63
C ARG A 68 5.50 -4.75 6.97
N LYS A 69 5.14 -4.81 8.24
CA LYS A 69 4.00 -5.61 8.72
C LYS A 69 2.67 -5.11 8.12
N GLN A 70 2.43 -3.81 8.13
CA GLN A 70 1.23 -3.20 7.55
C GLN A 70 1.06 -3.61 6.08
N THR A 71 2.15 -3.56 5.31
CA THR A 71 2.14 -3.90 3.89
C THR A 71 1.87 -5.38 3.67
N SER A 72 2.56 -6.26 4.38
CA SER A 72 2.39 -7.71 4.22
C SER A 72 1.01 -8.18 4.69
N ASP A 73 0.51 -7.64 5.78
CA ASP A 73 -0.82 -7.99 6.31
C ASP A 73 -1.93 -7.56 5.32
N PHE A 74 -1.80 -6.38 4.74
CA PHE A 74 -2.78 -5.91 3.75
C PHE A 74 -2.74 -6.75 2.46
N ALA A 75 -1.55 -7.12 2.00
CA ALA A 75 -1.39 -8.03 0.86
C ALA A 75 -2.06 -9.38 1.13
N ALA A 76 -1.82 -9.97 2.30
CA ALA A 76 -2.43 -11.23 2.70
C ALA A 76 -3.96 -11.13 2.77
N HIS A 77 -4.48 -10.04 3.30
CA HIS A 77 -5.91 -9.80 3.41
C HIS A 77 -6.58 -9.73 2.03
N ARG A 78 -5.98 -9.01 1.09
CA ARG A 78 -6.50 -8.96 -0.29
C ARG A 78 -6.44 -10.33 -0.96
N ALA A 79 -5.36 -11.08 -0.77
CA ALA A 79 -5.22 -12.43 -1.34
C ALA A 79 -6.30 -13.39 -0.82
N VAL A 80 -6.60 -13.35 0.48
CA VAL A 80 -7.66 -14.17 1.09
C VAL A 80 -9.03 -13.86 0.48
N LEU A 81 -9.27 -12.59 0.11
CA LEU A 81 -10.52 -12.16 -0.53
C LEU A 81 -10.54 -12.45 -2.04
N GLY A 82 -9.50 -13.04 -2.60
CA GLY A 82 -9.41 -13.32 -4.03
C GLY A 82 -9.20 -12.07 -4.89
N LEU A 83 -8.77 -10.96 -4.30
CA LEU A 83 -8.52 -9.71 -5.02
C LEU A 83 -7.09 -9.69 -5.58
N PRO A 84 -6.88 -9.15 -6.80
CA PRO A 84 -5.55 -9.11 -7.39
C PRO A 84 -4.62 -8.23 -6.55
N VAL A 85 -3.48 -8.81 -6.16
CA VAL A 85 -2.47 -8.11 -5.36
C VAL A 85 -1.09 -8.68 -5.67
N THR A 86 -0.10 -7.80 -5.72
CA THR A 86 1.31 -8.16 -5.66
C THR A 86 1.95 -7.47 -4.46
N TYR A 87 2.93 -8.12 -3.86
CA TYR A 87 3.68 -7.60 -2.73
C TYR A 87 5.16 -7.78 -2.99
N GLU A 88 5.93 -6.72 -2.74
CA GLU A 88 7.38 -6.78 -2.90
C GLU A 88 8.08 -5.94 -1.84
N GLU A 89 9.12 -6.52 -1.22
CA GLU A 89 10.08 -5.77 -0.43
C GLU A 89 11.27 -5.40 -1.33
N ILE A 90 11.62 -4.11 -1.37
CA ILE A 90 12.79 -3.65 -2.11
C ILE A 90 14.01 -3.75 -1.19
N ALA A 91 14.95 -4.61 -1.55
CA ALA A 91 16.12 -4.93 -0.74
C ALA A 91 16.96 -3.69 -0.43
N GLY A 92 17.21 -3.45 0.87
CA GLY A 92 18.06 -2.37 1.35
C GLY A 92 17.43 -0.97 1.33
N ALA A 93 16.23 -0.81 0.79
CA ALA A 93 15.58 0.49 0.75
C ALA A 93 14.96 0.84 2.10
N ASP A 94 15.18 2.07 2.56
CA ASP A 94 14.48 2.66 3.69
C ASP A 94 13.35 3.58 3.21
N HIS A 95 12.69 4.26 4.15
CA HIS A 95 11.53 5.11 3.84
C HIS A 95 11.85 6.30 2.92
N PHE A 96 13.10 6.69 2.82
CA PHE A 96 13.56 7.79 1.97
C PHE A 96 14.17 7.28 0.67
N SER A 97 15.09 6.34 0.76
CA SER A 97 15.79 5.80 -0.42
C SER A 97 14.87 5.00 -1.35
N ILE A 98 13.73 4.51 -0.86
CA ILE A 98 12.75 3.81 -1.70
C ILE A 98 12.26 4.70 -2.85
N MET A 99 12.25 6.01 -2.70
CA MET A 99 11.84 6.93 -3.76
C MET A 99 12.83 6.99 -4.92
N ASP A 100 14.09 6.62 -4.71
CA ASP A 100 15.09 6.52 -5.77
C ASP A 100 14.70 5.45 -6.81
N GLU A 101 14.00 4.42 -6.37
CA GLU A 101 13.48 3.35 -7.23
C GLU A 101 12.36 3.81 -8.17
N MET A 102 11.78 4.98 -7.93
CA MET A 102 10.81 5.62 -8.80
C MET A 102 11.45 6.74 -9.63
N ALA A 103 12.53 7.34 -9.14
CA ALA A 103 13.21 8.46 -9.79
C ALA A 103 14.10 8.03 -10.98
N SER A 104 14.46 6.76 -11.06
CA SER A 104 15.31 6.22 -12.12
C SER A 104 14.49 5.43 -13.13
N PRO A 105 14.80 5.55 -14.46
CA PRO A 105 14.16 4.70 -15.47
C PRO A 105 14.41 3.20 -15.27
N GLN A 106 15.50 2.83 -14.59
CA GLN A 106 15.87 1.45 -14.27
C GLN A 106 15.40 1.03 -12.87
N GLY A 107 14.77 1.93 -12.11
CA GLY A 107 14.31 1.65 -10.76
C GLY A 107 13.23 0.58 -10.69
N ARG A 108 13.19 -0.14 -9.58
CA ARG A 108 12.23 -1.24 -9.42
C ARG A 108 10.78 -0.76 -9.43
N ILE A 109 10.50 0.38 -8.79
CA ILE A 109 9.14 0.95 -8.78
C ILE A 109 8.73 1.40 -10.18
N THR A 110 9.64 2.01 -10.93
CA THR A 110 9.39 2.38 -12.33
C THR A 110 9.02 1.16 -13.16
N THR A 111 9.72 0.05 -12.97
CA THR A 111 9.41 -1.22 -13.64
C THR A 111 8.03 -1.75 -13.28
N LEU A 112 7.68 -1.71 -11.99
CA LEU A 112 6.36 -2.15 -11.52
C LEU A 112 5.22 -1.30 -12.09
N ILE A 113 5.41 0.01 -12.17
CA ILE A 113 4.44 0.92 -12.79
C ILE A 113 4.24 0.57 -14.25
N ARG A 114 5.32 0.33 -14.98
CA ARG A 114 5.26 -0.07 -16.41
C ARG A 114 4.51 -1.39 -16.58
N GLN A 115 4.78 -2.38 -15.74
CA GLN A 115 4.08 -3.67 -15.76
C GLN A 115 2.59 -3.51 -15.47
N LEU A 116 2.20 -2.68 -14.51
CA LEU A 116 0.79 -2.38 -14.24
C LEU A 116 0.12 -1.74 -15.44
N PHE A 117 0.78 -0.79 -16.07
CA PHE A 117 0.27 -0.13 -17.28
C PHE A 117 0.03 -1.14 -18.40
N GLU A 118 1.00 -1.99 -18.68
CA GLU A 118 0.89 -3.02 -19.73
C GLU A 118 -0.27 -3.99 -19.48
N ARG A 119 -0.52 -4.35 -18.22
CA ARG A 119 -1.63 -5.23 -17.84
C ARG A 119 -3.01 -4.62 -18.01
N THR A 120 -3.11 -3.30 -18.02
CA THR A 120 -4.40 -2.59 -17.99
C THR A 120 -4.77 -1.92 -19.30
N VAL A 121 -3.85 -1.87 -20.26
CA VAL A 121 -4.04 -1.20 -21.57
C VAL A 121 -4.47 -2.19 -22.66
N VAL A 122 -4.50 -3.45 -22.37
CA VAL A 122 -4.87 -4.50 -23.35
C VAL A 122 -6.39 -4.60 -23.49
#